data_b76e015aca0ce2cb86f1222d0c6c1dae
#
_entry.id   b76e015aca0ce2cb86f1222d0c6c1dae
#
_cell.length_a   1.000
_cell.length_b   1.000
_cell.length_c   1.000
_cell.angle_alpha   90.00
_cell.angle_beta   90.00
_cell.angle_gamma   90.00
#
_symmetry.space_group_name_H-M   'P 1'
#
loop_
_entity.id
_entity.type
_entity.pdbx_description
1 polymer ?
#
loop_
_entity_poly.entity_id
_entity_poly.type
_entity_poly.pdbx_seq_one_letter_code
_entity_poly.pdbx_strand_id
1 'polypeptide(L)'
;METGKEGTGMLYKSKYKSPLGMITIVCNEKFLLEAGLETQACLLAESAQSISRNEIATVCGTGAGEAGIKGKMTETEDAGRKNALELMKRALNWFDLYFAGKKPDPRMLPLAPRGSEFRQMVWQELLEIPYGKTTTYGAIAGNVARKLHKEKMSAQAVGGAVGHNPVAIIIPCHRVVGSNGSLTGYAGGLDIKYKLLRHEGADMDSFFLPK
;
A
#
# COMPACT_ATOMS: atom_id res chain seq x y z
N MET A 1 -7.81 -22.83 -4.02
CA MET A 1 -6.79 -21.80 -4.31
C MET A 1 -6.91 -21.43 -5.77
N GLU A 2 -7.66 -20.39 -6.06
CA GLU A 2 -7.77 -19.88 -7.43
C GLU A 2 -6.53 -19.05 -7.72
N THR A 3 -5.68 -19.56 -8.58
CA THR A 3 -4.61 -18.80 -9.22
C THR A 3 -5.30 -17.78 -10.12
N GLY A 4 -5.39 -16.53 -9.65
CA GLY A 4 -6.02 -15.45 -10.38
C GLY A 4 -5.36 -15.25 -11.73
N LYS A 5 -6.03 -15.69 -12.77
CA LYS A 5 -5.78 -15.26 -14.15
C LYS A 5 -5.90 -13.75 -14.16
N GLU A 6 -4.88 -13.09 -14.67
CA GLU A 6 -4.79 -11.63 -14.88
C GLU A 6 -6.04 -11.14 -15.61
N GLY A 7 -6.94 -10.53 -14.86
CA GLY A 7 -8.04 -9.80 -15.45
C GLY A 7 -7.49 -8.53 -16.07
N THR A 8 -7.58 -8.42 -17.40
CA THR A 8 -7.41 -7.20 -18.18
C THR A 8 -8.57 -6.22 -17.87
N GLY A 9 -8.69 -5.85 -16.60
CA GLY A 9 -9.71 -4.91 -16.15
C GLY A 9 -9.16 -3.47 -16.20
N MET A 10 -10.07 -2.52 -16.44
CA MET A 10 -9.74 -1.10 -16.41
C MET A 10 -9.21 -0.69 -15.05
N LEU A 11 -8.15 0.13 -15.02
CA LEU A 11 -7.58 0.67 -13.80
C LEU A 11 -8.08 2.09 -13.56
N TYR A 12 -8.33 2.38 -12.30
CA TYR A 12 -8.82 3.69 -11.85
C TYR A 12 -7.81 4.29 -10.89
N LYS A 13 -7.51 5.58 -11.10
CA LYS A 13 -6.52 6.32 -10.33
C LYS A 13 -7.15 7.55 -9.68
N SER A 14 -6.80 7.80 -8.43
CA SER A 14 -7.15 9.02 -7.70
C SER A 14 -5.97 9.53 -6.91
N LYS A 15 -6.06 10.79 -6.46
CA LYS A 15 -5.07 11.42 -5.59
C LYS A 15 -5.72 11.83 -4.28
N TYR A 16 -5.01 11.60 -3.18
CA TYR A 16 -5.41 12.00 -1.83
C TYR A 16 -4.37 12.97 -1.26
N LYS A 17 -4.80 14.17 -0.85
CA LYS A 17 -3.93 15.16 -0.20
C LYS A 17 -3.82 14.85 1.28
N SER A 18 -2.71 14.25 1.69
CA SER A 18 -2.42 13.93 3.09
C SER A 18 -1.55 15.00 3.76
N PRO A 19 -1.46 15.01 5.11
CA PRO A 19 -0.49 15.84 5.84
C PRO A 19 0.98 15.54 5.50
N LEU A 20 1.26 14.40 4.87
CA LEU A 20 2.60 13.94 4.51
C LEU A 20 2.93 14.11 3.02
N GLY A 21 2.02 14.68 2.24
CA GLY A 21 2.13 14.84 0.80
C GLY A 21 1.01 14.16 0.03
N MET A 22 1.11 14.18 -1.28
CA MET A 22 0.10 13.59 -2.15
C MET A 22 0.27 12.08 -2.21
N ILE A 23 -0.81 11.34 -1.96
CA ILE A 23 -0.89 9.89 -2.10
C ILE A 23 -1.64 9.58 -3.40
N THR A 24 -1.02 8.79 -4.27
CA THR A 24 -1.67 8.23 -5.45
C THR A 24 -2.27 6.87 -5.09
N ILE A 25 -3.54 6.66 -5.45
CA ILE A 25 -4.30 5.43 -5.19
C ILE A 25 -4.69 4.82 -6.52
N VAL A 26 -4.47 3.52 -6.70
CA VAL A 26 -4.86 2.77 -7.89
C VAL A 26 -5.69 1.55 -7.49
N CYS A 27 -6.83 1.36 -8.13
CA CYS A 27 -7.68 0.19 -7.95
C CYS A 27 -8.21 -0.32 -9.30
N ASN A 28 -8.73 -1.52 -9.32
CA ASN A 28 -9.64 -2.01 -10.34
C ASN A 28 -11.07 -2.09 -9.76
N GLU A 29 -11.98 -2.75 -10.45
CA GLU A 29 -13.37 -2.94 -10.01
C GLU A 29 -13.54 -3.75 -8.72
N LYS A 30 -12.49 -4.50 -8.29
CA LYS A 30 -12.55 -5.45 -7.17
C LYS A 30 -11.56 -5.16 -6.06
N PHE A 31 -10.35 -4.68 -6.40
CA PHE A 31 -9.23 -4.63 -5.48
C PHE A 31 -8.49 -3.30 -5.51
N LEU A 32 -8.00 -2.88 -4.34
CA LEU A 32 -6.98 -1.86 -4.20
C LEU A 32 -5.61 -2.48 -4.50
N LEU A 33 -4.93 -1.91 -5.48
CA LEU A 33 -3.68 -2.45 -6.02
C LEU A 33 -2.45 -1.68 -5.54
N GLU A 34 -2.58 -0.35 -5.47
CA GLU A 34 -1.49 0.54 -5.10
C GLU A 34 -2.00 1.74 -4.26
N ALA A 35 -1.18 2.15 -3.31
CA ALA A 35 -1.30 3.42 -2.61
C ALA A 35 0.11 3.88 -2.22
N GLY A 36 0.58 5.01 -2.76
CA GLY A 36 1.95 5.46 -2.53
C GLY A 36 2.06 6.97 -2.53
N LEU A 37 2.96 7.49 -1.68
CA LEU A 37 3.35 8.89 -1.68
C LEU A 37 4.11 9.25 -2.98
N GLU A 38 3.97 10.48 -3.47
CA GLU A 38 4.68 10.93 -4.68
C GLU A 38 6.20 10.83 -4.54
N THR A 39 6.74 10.89 -3.34
CA THR A 39 8.16 10.62 -3.03
C THR A 39 8.57 9.17 -3.30
N GLN A 40 7.61 8.24 -3.45
CA GLN A 40 7.81 6.83 -3.80
C GLN A 40 7.58 6.57 -5.30
N ALA A 41 7.50 7.60 -6.12
CA ALA A 41 7.14 7.52 -7.55
C ALA A 41 7.99 6.52 -8.36
N CYS A 42 9.22 6.25 -7.94
CA CYS A 42 10.09 5.25 -8.59
C CYS A 42 9.53 3.82 -8.48
N LEU A 43 8.95 3.44 -7.32
CA LEU A 43 8.35 2.12 -7.13
C LEU A 43 7.02 1.98 -7.88
N LEU A 44 6.22 3.08 -7.92
CA LEU A 44 4.97 3.13 -8.67
C LEU A 44 5.23 3.09 -10.18
N ALA A 45 6.38 3.59 -10.65
CA ALA A 45 6.76 3.55 -12.07
C ALA A 45 7.16 2.14 -12.53
N GLU A 46 7.78 1.33 -11.67
CA GLU A 46 8.12 -0.07 -11.98
C GLU A 46 6.86 -0.95 -12.09
N SER A 47 5.87 -0.74 -11.22
CA SER A 47 4.58 -1.43 -11.31
C SER A 47 3.74 -0.92 -12.49
N ALA A 48 3.85 0.38 -12.82
CA ALA A 48 3.15 0.99 -13.95
C ALA A 48 3.70 0.58 -15.33
N GLN A 49 4.94 0.10 -15.44
CA GLN A 49 5.48 -0.43 -16.70
C GLN A 49 4.76 -1.68 -17.20
N SER A 50 4.07 -2.39 -16.32
CA SER A 50 3.20 -3.53 -16.67
C SER A 50 1.76 -3.12 -17.04
N ILE A 51 1.43 -1.82 -16.95
CA ILE A 51 0.09 -1.30 -17.21
C ILE A 51 0.12 -0.44 -18.46
N SER A 52 -0.62 -0.84 -19.49
CA SER A 52 -0.80 -0.04 -20.71
C SER A 52 -1.38 1.33 -20.34
N ARG A 53 -0.74 2.42 -20.80
CA ARG A 53 -1.17 3.81 -20.50
C ARG A 53 -2.58 4.15 -20.98
N ASN A 54 -3.17 3.32 -21.84
CA ASN A 54 -4.50 3.53 -22.44
C ASN A 54 -5.65 3.02 -21.55
N GLU A 55 -5.37 2.38 -20.40
CA GLU A 55 -6.37 1.75 -19.54
C GLU A 55 -6.58 2.47 -18.20
N ILE A 56 -6.01 3.66 -18.01
CA ILE A 56 -6.12 4.40 -16.75
C ILE A 56 -7.19 5.48 -16.85
N ALA A 57 -8.33 5.28 -16.19
CA ALA A 57 -9.32 6.32 -15.98
C ALA A 57 -8.98 7.11 -14.70
N THR A 58 -8.88 8.45 -14.81
CA THR A 58 -8.66 9.32 -13.65
C THR A 58 -9.98 9.63 -12.98
N VAL A 59 -10.11 9.26 -11.72
CA VAL A 59 -11.25 9.61 -10.87
C VAL A 59 -10.87 10.83 -10.05
N CYS A 60 -11.39 12.00 -10.40
CA CYS A 60 -11.19 13.22 -9.63
C CYS A 60 -12.16 13.24 -8.43
N GLY A 61 -11.64 13.23 -7.22
CA GLY A 61 -12.41 13.51 -6.01
C GLY A 61 -12.60 15.03 -5.87
N THR A 62 -13.85 15.46 -5.67
CA THR A 62 -14.36 16.83 -5.45
C THR A 62 -14.37 17.75 -6.66
N GLY A 63 -15.54 17.88 -7.29
CA GLY A 63 -15.93 18.99 -8.14
C GLY A 63 -15.77 18.78 -9.64
N ALA A 64 -16.89 18.56 -10.29
CA ALA A 64 -17.23 18.82 -11.69
C ALA A 64 -16.07 18.76 -12.72
N GLY A 65 -15.96 17.65 -13.37
CA GLY A 65 -15.13 17.50 -14.56
C GLY A 65 -15.26 16.08 -15.11
N GLU A 66 -16.31 15.80 -15.87
CA GLU A 66 -16.41 14.59 -16.69
C GLU A 66 -15.30 14.63 -17.75
N ALA A 67 -14.20 13.90 -17.50
CA ALA A 67 -13.27 13.59 -18.57
C ALA A 67 -13.96 12.55 -19.47
N GLY A 68 -14.50 13.04 -20.59
CA GLY A 68 -15.32 12.28 -21.51
C GLY A 68 -14.56 11.12 -22.17
N ILE A 69 -14.95 9.92 -21.84
CA ILE A 69 -14.76 8.76 -22.70
C ILE A 69 -15.87 8.81 -23.74
N LYS A 70 -15.57 9.26 -24.96
CA LYS A 70 -16.48 9.17 -26.11
C LYS A 70 -16.50 7.71 -26.60
N GLY A 71 -17.45 6.95 -26.11
CA GLY A 71 -17.75 5.58 -26.54
C GLY A 71 -19.00 5.09 -25.83
N LYS A 72 -19.85 4.33 -26.52
CA LYS A 72 -21.03 3.70 -25.92
C LYS A 72 -20.53 2.58 -25.04
N MET A 73 -20.49 2.79 -23.71
CA MET A 73 -20.06 1.80 -22.72
C MET A 73 -21.07 0.65 -22.67
N THR A 74 -20.59 -0.56 -22.48
CA THR A 74 -21.42 -1.73 -22.20
C THR A 74 -21.93 -1.68 -20.75
N GLU A 75 -23.05 -2.34 -20.44
CA GLU A 75 -23.60 -2.40 -19.07
C GLU A 75 -22.59 -2.98 -18.05
N THR A 76 -21.74 -3.90 -18.49
CA THR A 76 -20.66 -4.50 -17.67
C THR A 76 -19.53 -3.51 -17.36
N GLU A 77 -19.17 -2.65 -18.30
CA GLU A 77 -18.17 -1.58 -18.08
C GLU A 77 -18.68 -0.51 -17.13
N ASP A 78 -19.95 -0.18 -17.20
CA ASP A 78 -20.58 0.80 -16.27
C ASP A 78 -20.67 0.24 -14.85
N ALA A 79 -21.04 -1.03 -14.68
CA ALA A 79 -21.04 -1.73 -13.40
C ALA A 79 -19.62 -1.82 -12.79
N GLY A 80 -18.62 -2.16 -13.59
CA GLY A 80 -17.22 -2.21 -13.15
C GLY A 80 -16.71 -0.84 -12.70
N ARG A 81 -17.03 0.22 -13.45
CA ARG A 81 -16.70 1.61 -13.09
C ARG A 81 -17.36 2.02 -11.77
N LYS A 82 -18.63 1.68 -11.57
CA LYS A 82 -19.35 1.98 -10.32
C LYS A 82 -18.70 1.30 -9.12
N ASN A 83 -18.32 0.03 -9.24
CA ASN A 83 -17.65 -0.70 -8.18
C ASN A 83 -16.28 -0.09 -7.85
N ALA A 84 -15.49 0.27 -8.87
CA ALA A 84 -14.20 0.92 -8.67
C ALA A 84 -14.34 2.30 -7.99
N LEU A 85 -15.35 3.09 -8.36
CA LEU A 85 -15.67 4.37 -7.73
C LEU A 85 -16.00 4.19 -6.24
N GLU A 86 -16.81 3.19 -5.92
CA GLU A 86 -17.18 2.90 -4.54
C GLU A 86 -15.96 2.43 -3.71
N LEU A 87 -15.12 1.56 -4.29
CA LEU A 87 -13.87 1.15 -3.65
C LEU A 87 -12.93 2.33 -3.44
N MET A 88 -12.83 3.24 -4.42
CA MET A 88 -12.02 4.45 -4.30
C MET A 88 -12.51 5.34 -3.16
N LYS A 89 -13.83 5.57 -3.02
CA LYS A 89 -14.40 6.31 -1.90
C LYS A 89 -14.07 5.68 -0.55
N ARG A 90 -14.16 4.35 -0.46
CA ARG A 90 -13.77 3.61 0.76
C ARG A 90 -12.29 3.80 1.10
N ALA A 91 -11.40 3.77 0.10
CA ALA A 91 -9.98 4.01 0.30
C ALA A 91 -9.68 5.44 0.75
N LEU A 92 -10.33 6.44 0.15
CA LEU A 92 -10.21 7.85 0.55
C LEU A 92 -10.68 8.06 1.99
N ASN A 93 -11.85 7.52 2.35
CA ASN A 93 -12.38 7.56 3.72
C ASN A 93 -11.46 6.84 4.72
N TRP A 94 -10.83 5.74 4.32
CA TRP A 94 -9.85 5.05 5.15
C TRP A 94 -8.67 5.96 5.50
N PHE A 95 -8.15 6.73 4.54
CA PHE A 95 -7.09 7.71 4.79
C PHE A 95 -7.56 8.86 5.67
N ASP A 96 -8.78 9.37 5.48
CA ASP A 96 -9.36 10.39 6.35
C ASP A 96 -9.41 9.92 7.80
N LEU A 97 -9.90 8.69 8.04
CA LEU A 97 -9.93 8.09 9.37
C LEU A 97 -8.53 7.86 9.94
N TYR A 98 -7.59 7.40 9.11
CA TYR A 98 -6.20 7.17 9.54
C TYR A 98 -5.54 8.47 10.01
N PHE A 99 -5.58 9.52 9.19
CA PHE A 99 -4.98 10.81 9.55
C PHE A 99 -5.74 11.57 10.63
N ALA A 100 -7.00 11.22 10.89
CA ALA A 100 -7.75 11.67 12.07
C ALA A 100 -7.44 10.84 13.35
N GLY A 101 -6.51 9.88 13.30
CA GLY A 101 -6.12 9.05 14.45
C GLY A 101 -7.17 7.99 14.85
N LYS A 102 -8.12 7.66 13.98
CA LYS A 102 -9.22 6.70 14.26
C LYS A 102 -8.83 5.23 14.10
N LYS A 103 -7.59 4.93 13.75
CA LYS A 103 -7.02 3.57 13.66
C LYS A 103 -7.84 2.59 12.80
N PRO A 104 -8.20 2.95 11.55
CA PRO A 104 -9.01 2.06 10.72
C PRO A 104 -8.27 0.74 10.43
N ASP A 105 -9.01 -0.37 10.40
CA ASP A 105 -8.44 -1.68 10.06
C ASP A 105 -8.12 -1.71 8.55
N PRO A 106 -6.88 -2.05 8.14
CA PRO A 106 -6.52 -2.28 6.73
C PRO A 106 -7.39 -3.33 6.03
N ARG A 107 -7.89 -4.32 6.77
CA ARG A 107 -8.72 -5.42 6.25
C ARG A 107 -10.12 -4.97 5.80
N MET A 108 -10.52 -3.73 6.10
CA MET A 108 -11.75 -3.14 5.55
C MET A 108 -11.67 -2.90 4.04
N LEU A 109 -10.46 -2.91 3.46
CA LEU A 109 -10.21 -2.71 2.04
C LEU A 109 -9.80 -4.05 1.38
N PRO A 110 -10.36 -4.39 0.22
CA PRO A 110 -9.95 -5.57 -0.53
C PRO A 110 -8.60 -5.30 -1.19
N LEU A 111 -7.51 -5.71 -0.55
CA LEU A 111 -6.14 -5.50 -1.01
C LEU A 111 -5.69 -6.66 -1.91
N ALA A 112 -5.12 -6.33 -3.07
CA ALA A 112 -4.47 -7.31 -3.96
C ALA A 112 -3.19 -6.70 -4.57
N PRO A 113 -2.17 -6.39 -3.74
CA PRO A 113 -0.91 -5.86 -4.23
C PRO A 113 -0.20 -6.89 -5.11
N ARG A 114 0.34 -6.45 -6.27
CA ARG A 114 1.09 -7.32 -7.16
C ARG A 114 2.51 -7.57 -6.62
N GLY A 115 2.94 -8.83 -6.64
CA GLY A 115 4.29 -9.19 -6.18
C GLY A 115 4.49 -10.70 -6.18
N SER A 116 5.75 -11.14 -6.03
CA SER A 116 6.07 -12.57 -5.89
C SER A 116 5.40 -13.16 -4.65
N GLU A 117 5.25 -14.47 -4.62
CA GLU A 117 4.69 -15.20 -3.47
C GLU A 117 5.41 -14.84 -2.15
N PHE A 118 6.73 -14.74 -2.20
CA PHE A 118 7.53 -14.31 -1.05
C PHE A 118 7.17 -12.88 -0.59
N ARG A 119 7.02 -11.92 -1.51
CA ARG A 119 6.59 -10.56 -1.16
C ARG A 119 5.19 -10.55 -0.56
N GLN A 120 4.26 -11.31 -1.13
CA GLN A 120 2.89 -11.45 -0.61
C GLN A 120 2.90 -11.97 0.85
N MET A 121 3.70 -13.01 1.14
CA MET A 121 3.84 -13.52 2.51
C MET A 121 4.38 -12.47 3.47
N VAL A 122 5.39 -11.71 3.07
CA VAL A 122 5.94 -10.62 3.90
C VAL A 122 4.87 -9.54 4.13
N TRP A 123 4.13 -9.13 3.10
CA TRP A 123 3.10 -8.11 3.25
C TRP A 123 1.92 -8.56 4.14
N GLN A 124 1.59 -9.85 4.13
CA GLN A 124 0.64 -10.42 5.10
C GLN A 124 1.15 -10.30 6.55
N GLU A 125 2.45 -10.54 6.79
CA GLU A 125 3.03 -10.31 8.12
C GLU A 125 2.98 -8.84 8.55
N LEU A 126 3.11 -7.89 7.59
CA LEU A 126 2.99 -6.47 7.90
C LEU A 126 1.59 -6.10 8.40
N LEU A 127 0.54 -6.70 7.83
CA LEU A 127 -0.85 -6.44 8.22
C LEU A 127 -1.18 -6.92 9.65
N GLU A 128 -0.36 -7.81 10.21
CA GLU A 128 -0.50 -8.28 11.59
C GLU A 128 0.11 -7.32 12.62
N ILE A 129 0.88 -6.30 12.19
CA ILE A 129 1.51 -5.35 13.11
C ILE A 129 0.47 -4.33 13.57
N PRO A 130 0.13 -4.27 14.88
CA PRO A 130 -0.89 -3.35 15.36
C PRO A 130 -0.50 -1.88 15.18
N TYR A 131 -1.50 -1.00 15.12
CA TYR A 131 -1.33 0.45 15.11
C TYR A 131 -0.51 0.93 16.31
N GLY A 132 0.51 1.77 16.08
CA GLY A 132 1.41 2.28 17.12
C GLY A 132 2.40 1.26 17.68
N LYS A 133 2.46 0.05 17.11
CA LYS A 133 3.46 -0.98 17.45
C LYS A 133 4.45 -1.15 16.32
N THR A 134 5.64 -1.60 16.67
CA THR A 134 6.70 -1.89 15.72
C THR A 134 7.19 -3.31 15.83
N THR A 135 7.82 -3.79 14.78
CA THR A 135 8.52 -5.07 14.74
C THR A 135 9.85 -4.93 14.00
N THR A 136 10.66 -5.97 13.99
CA THR A 136 11.95 -5.94 13.30
C THR A 136 11.94 -6.80 12.04
N TYR A 137 12.84 -6.50 11.08
CA TYR A 137 13.03 -7.33 9.89
C TYR A 137 13.35 -8.79 10.25
N GLY A 138 14.12 -9.00 11.33
CA GLY A 138 14.48 -10.34 11.84
C GLY A 138 13.25 -11.09 12.38
N ALA A 139 12.35 -10.42 13.10
CA ALA A 139 11.13 -11.04 13.62
C ALA A 139 10.22 -11.50 12.47
N ILE A 140 10.01 -10.65 11.45
CA ILE A 140 9.26 -11.03 10.24
C ILE A 140 9.94 -12.20 9.53
N ALA A 141 11.28 -12.16 9.40
CA ALA A 141 12.03 -13.26 8.77
C ALA A 141 11.81 -14.58 9.50
N GLY A 142 11.79 -14.58 10.83
CA GLY A 142 11.48 -15.76 11.65
C GLY A 142 10.06 -16.28 11.41
N ASN A 143 9.06 -15.37 11.30
CA ASN A 143 7.68 -15.75 11.02
C ASN A 143 7.53 -16.39 9.64
N VAL A 144 8.10 -15.75 8.61
CA VAL A 144 8.07 -16.27 7.23
C VAL A 144 8.82 -17.60 7.11
N ALA A 145 9.97 -17.75 7.79
CA ALA A 145 10.70 -19.01 7.81
C ALA A 145 9.83 -20.15 8.36
N ARG A 146 9.14 -19.92 9.47
CA ARG A 146 8.21 -20.92 10.07
C ARG A 146 7.08 -21.31 9.12
N LYS A 147 6.46 -20.33 8.43
CA LYS A 147 5.40 -20.59 7.44
C LYS A 147 5.88 -21.40 6.23
N LEU A 148 7.15 -21.22 5.85
CA LEU A 148 7.79 -21.95 4.75
C LEU A 148 8.47 -23.25 5.17
N HIS A 149 8.37 -23.64 6.45
CA HIS A 149 9.08 -24.80 7.01
C HIS A 149 10.59 -24.73 6.74
N LYS A 150 11.19 -23.53 6.78
CA LYS A 150 12.61 -23.28 6.62
C LYS A 150 13.27 -23.01 7.97
N GLU A 151 14.50 -23.45 8.12
CA GLU A 151 15.27 -23.23 9.35
C GLU A 151 15.55 -21.73 9.58
N LYS A 152 15.87 -20.99 8.50
CA LYS A 152 16.19 -19.56 8.56
C LYS A 152 15.69 -18.82 7.32
N MET A 153 15.44 -17.52 7.49
CA MET A 153 15.15 -16.57 6.41
C MET A 153 16.01 -15.33 6.59
N SER A 154 16.50 -14.77 5.48
CA SER A 154 17.31 -13.55 5.49
C SER A 154 16.46 -12.33 5.85
N ALA A 155 16.85 -11.58 6.89
CA ALA A 155 16.26 -10.28 7.22
C ALA A 155 16.47 -9.26 6.10
N GLN A 156 17.56 -9.36 5.33
CA GLN A 156 17.82 -8.53 4.16
C GLN A 156 16.81 -8.80 3.03
N ALA A 157 16.50 -10.08 2.76
CA ALA A 157 15.48 -10.45 1.78
C ALA A 157 14.09 -9.92 2.18
N VAL A 158 13.76 -10.02 3.48
CA VAL A 158 12.54 -9.41 4.04
C VAL A 158 12.57 -7.89 3.87
N GLY A 159 13.70 -7.22 4.14
CA GLY A 159 13.87 -5.79 3.93
C GLY A 159 13.61 -5.38 2.48
N GLY A 160 14.10 -6.14 1.52
CA GLY A 160 13.78 -5.96 0.11
C GLY A 160 12.27 -6.07 -0.18
N ALA A 161 11.60 -7.10 0.36
CA ALA A 161 10.15 -7.27 0.19
C ALA A 161 9.34 -6.13 0.84
N VAL A 162 9.72 -5.70 2.05
CA VAL A 162 9.13 -4.57 2.77
C VAL A 162 9.27 -3.27 1.97
N GLY A 163 10.47 -3.03 1.38
CA GLY A 163 10.73 -1.85 0.55
C GLY A 163 9.94 -1.79 -0.75
N HIS A 164 9.49 -2.94 -1.27
CA HIS A 164 8.67 -3.04 -2.49
C HIS A 164 7.16 -3.07 -2.20
N ASN A 165 6.72 -2.70 -1.00
CA ASN A 165 5.30 -2.61 -0.68
C ASN A 165 4.60 -1.53 -1.55
N PRO A 166 3.66 -1.92 -2.44
CA PRO A 166 3.00 -0.96 -3.33
C PRO A 166 1.82 -0.25 -2.67
N VAL A 167 1.38 -0.70 -1.47
CA VAL A 167 0.21 -0.15 -0.76
C VAL A 167 0.67 0.47 0.56
N ALA A 168 1.46 1.53 0.47
CA ALA A 168 2.05 2.19 1.64
C ALA A 168 0.98 2.73 2.61
N ILE A 169 1.33 2.77 3.88
CA ILE A 169 0.50 3.19 5.02
C ILE A 169 -0.58 2.14 5.34
N ILE A 170 -1.40 1.73 4.38
CA ILE A 170 -2.45 0.70 4.57
C ILE A 170 -1.78 -0.63 4.92
N ILE A 171 -0.80 -1.08 4.11
CA ILE A 171 0.12 -2.15 4.50
C ILE A 171 1.29 -1.49 5.24
N PRO A 172 1.42 -1.63 6.57
CA PRO A 172 2.19 -0.71 7.40
C PRO A 172 3.69 -1.02 7.43
N CYS A 173 4.37 -0.94 6.28
CA CYS A 173 5.82 -1.15 6.19
C CYS A 173 6.64 -0.16 7.02
N HIS A 174 6.08 1.02 7.35
CA HIS A 174 6.71 1.98 8.25
C HIS A 174 6.85 1.47 9.70
N ARG A 175 6.08 0.44 10.13
CA ARG A 175 6.17 -0.16 11.46
C ARG A 175 7.33 -1.18 11.59
N VAL A 176 8.12 -1.40 10.53
CA VAL A 176 9.28 -2.31 10.59
C VAL A 176 10.55 -1.49 10.82
N VAL A 177 11.30 -1.81 11.87
CA VAL A 177 12.51 -1.09 12.30
C VAL A 177 13.72 -2.02 12.40
N GLY A 178 14.91 -1.46 12.51
CA GLY A 178 16.11 -2.22 12.81
C GLY A 178 16.06 -2.84 14.21
N SER A 179 16.79 -3.92 14.45
CA SER A 179 16.82 -4.61 15.75
C SER A 179 17.37 -3.75 16.88
N ASN A 180 18.14 -2.72 16.55
CA ASN A 180 18.69 -1.75 17.47
C ASN A 180 17.85 -0.47 17.59
N GLY A 181 16.66 -0.41 17.02
CA GLY A 181 15.83 0.81 16.99
C GLY A 181 16.11 1.78 15.84
N SER A 182 17.02 1.43 14.92
CA SER A 182 17.29 2.28 13.75
C SER A 182 16.10 2.35 12.81
N LEU A 183 15.69 3.57 12.44
CA LEU A 183 14.68 3.82 11.40
C LEU A 183 15.34 3.70 10.03
N THR A 184 15.34 2.50 9.47
CA THR A 184 15.94 2.23 8.15
C THR A 184 14.90 1.67 7.19
N GLY A 185 15.22 1.68 5.89
CA GLY A 185 14.54 0.89 4.89
C GLY A 185 13.11 1.30 4.56
N TYR A 186 12.80 2.58 4.49
CA TYR A 186 11.51 3.07 4.06
C TYR A 186 11.59 3.79 2.70
N ALA A 187 10.84 3.32 1.71
CA ALA A 187 10.89 3.84 0.34
C ALA A 187 10.39 5.29 0.22
N GLY A 188 9.50 5.71 1.12
CA GLY A 188 9.02 7.11 1.19
C GLY A 188 9.98 8.09 1.87
N GLY A 189 11.15 7.61 2.34
CA GLY A 189 12.09 8.42 3.10
C GLY A 189 11.90 8.31 4.61
N LEU A 190 13.01 8.48 5.34
CA LEU A 190 13.03 8.27 6.80
C LEU A 190 12.20 9.31 7.54
N ASP A 191 12.13 10.55 7.05
CA ASP A 191 11.28 11.60 7.62
C ASP A 191 9.80 11.23 7.61
N ILE A 192 9.33 10.63 6.52
CA ILE A 192 7.95 10.17 6.40
C ILE A 192 7.70 9.01 7.38
N LYS A 193 8.63 8.06 7.45
CA LYS A 193 8.54 6.94 8.40
C LYS A 193 8.45 7.44 9.85
N TYR A 194 9.32 8.38 10.23
CA TYR A 194 9.30 9.01 11.55
C TYR A 194 7.97 9.68 11.85
N LYS A 195 7.44 10.48 10.90
CA LYS A 195 6.16 11.17 11.04
C LYS A 195 4.99 10.20 11.18
N LEU A 196 4.98 9.08 10.43
CA LEU A 196 3.96 8.04 10.53
C LEU A 196 3.99 7.35 11.89
N LEU A 197 5.16 6.92 12.37
CA LEU A 197 5.31 6.30 13.69
C LEU A 197 4.88 7.25 14.81
N ARG A 198 5.28 8.52 14.74
CA ARG A 198 4.85 9.54 15.68
C ARG A 198 3.34 9.79 15.64
N HIS A 199 2.75 9.84 14.44
CA HIS A 199 1.30 9.97 14.25
C HIS A 199 0.54 8.80 14.90
N GLU A 200 1.09 7.61 14.81
CA GLU A 200 0.53 6.41 15.42
C GLU A 200 0.75 6.30 16.94
N GLY A 201 1.51 7.22 17.53
CA GLY A 201 1.82 7.23 18.96
C GLY A 201 2.79 6.12 19.37
N ALA A 202 3.68 5.71 18.47
CA ALA A 202 4.77 4.81 18.81
C ALA A 202 5.73 5.47 19.82
N ASP A 203 6.41 4.65 20.62
CA ASP A 203 7.45 5.12 21.56
C ASP A 203 8.68 5.61 20.78
N MET A 204 8.74 6.92 20.53
CA MET A 204 9.77 7.54 19.69
C MET A 204 11.14 7.61 20.38
N ASP A 205 11.22 7.45 21.68
CA ASP A 205 12.49 7.48 22.43
C ASP A 205 13.33 6.21 22.17
N SER A 206 12.65 5.15 21.70
CA SER A 206 13.29 3.89 21.32
C SER A 206 13.91 3.90 19.93
N PHE A 207 13.79 5.01 19.15
CA PHE A 207 14.21 5.05 17.74
C PHE A 207 15.20 6.16 17.46
N PHE A 208 16.06 5.92 16.47
CA PHE A 208 16.98 6.92 15.95
C PHE A 208 17.11 6.85 14.42
N LEU A 209 17.43 7.98 13.83
CA LEU A 209 17.77 8.05 12.41
C LEU A 209 19.22 7.59 12.21
N PRO A 210 19.50 6.71 11.25
CA PRO A 210 20.86 6.33 10.91
C PRO A 210 21.63 7.57 10.43
N LYS A 211 22.90 7.65 10.82
CA LYS A 211 23.84 8.70 10.38
C LYS A 211 24.18 8.54 8.91
#